data_b47c86ef7cb6d1a154b10fd5b158ce09
#
_entry.id   b47c86ef7cb6d1a154b10fd5b158ce09
#
_cell.length_a   1.000
_cell.length_b   1.000
_cell.length_c   1.000
_cell.angle_alpha   90.00
_cell.angle_beta   90.00
_cell.angle_gamma   90.00
#
_symmetry.space_group_name_H-M   'P 1'
#
loop_
_entity.id
_entity.type
_entity.pdbx_description
1 polymer ?
#
loop_
_entity_poly.entity_id
_entity_poly.type
_entity_poly.pdbx_seq_one_letter_code
_entity_poly.pdbx_strand_id
1 'polypeptide(L)'
;MTVVQHNSTAAVTSAADAPSRLCHYAVAMEFRGDFACRCCDYADARMSFFPPGEAMPVAADARVLSFHKSLLLQPPLRGVFSDYAFFGYRYPRESLHISLREKSVVDRLFDAVAGSLSDNTGDSSDSLLAGKINLLLANCRRFYQRQFILHEDYCAMYVAETEKTVDRFYAEGHGCDVPPIGLPARALGVSETYLASVVRFSTGRTFREFAQLRQLRVAKMLLVDTDRPVADIARSLGFPSAECFEKFFRLVAGSSASDFRRFRC
;
A
#
# COMPACT_ATOMS: atom_id res chain seq x y z
N MET A 1 -8.10 -33.23 -3.19
CA MET A 1 -7.50 -33.74 -4.45
C MET A 1 -6.37 -32.81 -4.83
N THR A 2 -5.15 -33.22 -4.59
CA THR A 2 -3.94 -32.42 -4.72
C THR A 2 -3.45 -32.51 -6.15
N VAL A 3 -3.53 -31.43 -6.93
CA VAL A 3 -2.88 -31.36 -8.25
C VAL A 3 -1.51 -30.73 -8.04
N VAL A 4 -0.51 -31.56 -7.81
CA VAL A 4 0.90 -31.14 -7.80
C VAL A 4 1.48 -31.42 -9.18
N GLN A 5 1.61 -30.38 -10.00
CA GLN A 5 2.45 -30.44 -11.21
C GLN A 5 3.72 -29.60 -10.99
N HIS A 6 4.87 -30.25 -11.03
CA HIS A 6 6.20 -29.71 -10.74
C HIS A 6 6.74 -28.64 -11.73
N ASN A 7 5.95 -28.12 -12.64
CA ASN A 7 6.31 -27.01 -13.56
C ASN A 7 5.16 -26.03 -13.81
N SER A 8 4.22 -25.93 -12.89
CA SER A 8 3.01 -25.13 -13.07
C SER A 8 3.30 -23.66 -12.76
N THR A 9 2.90 -22.76 -13.66
CA THR A 9 2.96 -21.31 -13.51
C THR A 9 2.04 -20.80 -12.39
N ALA A 10 1.11 -21.61 -11.91
CA ALA A 10 0.28 -21.36 -10.72
C ALA A 10 -0.22 -22.67 -10.10
N ALA A 11 -0.67 -22.59 -8.83
CA ALA A 11 -1.29 -23.69 -8.10
C ALA A 11 -2.33 -23.17 -7.11
N VAL A 12 -3.41 -23.93 -6.89
CA VAL A 12 -4.37 -23.71 -5.79
C VAL A 12 -4.28 -24.91 -4.87
N THR A 13 -3.82 -24.70 -3.63
CA THR A 13 -3.49 -25.78 -2.68
C THR A 13 -3.91 -25.39 -1.26
N SER A 14 -3.73 -26.31 -0.30
CA SER A 14 -3.66 -25.95 1.12
C SER A 14 -2.31 -25.28 1.44
N ALA A 15 -2.23 -24.56 2.56
CA ALA A 15 -0.97 -23.91 2.97
C ALA A 15 0.15 -24.94 3.25
N ALA A 16 -0.22 -26.16 3.69
CA ALA A 16 0.71 -27.25 3.96
C ALA A 16 1.40 -27.79 2.68
N ASP A 17 0.73 -27.68 1.53
CA ASP A 17 1.17 -28.23 0.24
C ASP A 17 1.71 -27.16 -0.72
N ALA A 18 1.87 -25.90 -0.25
CA ALA A 18 2.30 -24.79 -1.10
C ALA A 18 3.71 -25.01 -1.65
N PRO A 19 3.96 -24.81 -2.97
CA PRO A 19 5.25 -25.05 -3.59
C PRO A 19 6.33 -24.09 -3.09
N SER A 20 7.60 -24.40 -3.38
CA SER A 20 8.73 -23.51 -3.09
C SER A 20 8.47 -22.09 -3.61
N ARG A 21 8.60 -21.07 -2.73
CA ARG A 21 8.08 -19.72 -2.97
C ARG A 21 9.13 -18.73 -3.45
N LEU A 22 10.34 -19.15 -3.76
CA LEU A 22 11.44 -18.25 -4.20
C LEU A 22 11.08 -17.39 -5.44
N CYS A 23 10.19 -17.90 -6.30
CA CYS A 23 9.76 -17.21 -7.51
C CYS A 23 8.22 -17.02 -7.60
N HIS A 24 7.48 -17.34 -6.53
CA HIS A 24 6.02 -17.33 -6.55
C HIS A 24 5.44 -16.29 -5.61
N TYR A 25 4.49 -15.52 -6.09
CA TYR A 25 3.55 -14.78 -5.27
C TYR A 25 2.49 -15.74 -4.71
N ALA A 26 1.96 -15.41 -3.54
CA ALA A 26 0.85 -16.18 -2.99
C ALA A 26 -0.25 -15.28 -2.42
N VAL A 27 -1.48 -15.75 -2.57
CA VAL A 27 -2.70 -15.18 -1.97
C VAL A 27 -3.30 -16.27 -1.11
N ALA A 28 -3.35 -16.06 0.20
CA ALA A 28 -3.93 -16.99 1.15
C ALA A 28 -5.27 -16.46 1.67
N MET A 29 -6.26 -17.35 1.76
CA MET A 29 -7.54 -17.08 2.39
C MET A 29 -7.72 -18.03 3.58
N GLU A 30 -7.84 -17.45 4.77
CA GLU A 30 -8.10 -18.12 6.03
C GLU A 30 -9.57 -17.90 6.41
N PHE A 31 -10.23 -18.96 6.86
CA PHE A 31 -11.61 -18.89 7.30
C PHE A 31 -11.71 -18.29 8.71
N ARG A 32 -12.91 -17.83 9.05
CA ARG A 32 -13.17 -17.26 10.38
C ARG A 32 -12.87 -18.31 11.45
N GLY A 33 -11.81 -18.06 12.22
CA GLY A 33 -11.37 -18.82 13.36
C GLY A 33 -11.03 -17.85 14.49
N ASP A 34 -9.75 -17.80 14.89
CA ASP A 34 -9.30 -17.05 16.06
C ASP A 34 -8.82 -15.62 15.77
N PHE A 35 -9.03 -15.08 14.57
CA PHE A 35 -8.64 -13.70 14.33
C PHE A 35 -9.69 -12.73 14.87
N ALA A 36 -9.54 -12.36 16.14
CA ALA A 36 -10.34 -11.32 16.78
C ALA A 36 -9.90 -9.94 16.26
N CYS A 37 -10.67 -9.38 15.34
CA CYS A 37 -10.54 -7.97 14.98
C CYS A 37 -11.80 -7.25 15.45
N ARG A 38 -11.68 -6.38 16.46
CA ARG A 38 -12.82 -5.60 17.00
C ARG A 38 -13.50 -4.72 15.97
N CYS A 39 -12.79 -4.33 14.91
CA CYS A 39 -13.32 -3.49 13.83
C CYS A 39 -13.89 -4.29 12.65
N CYS A 40 -13.87 -5.62 12.68
CA CYS A 40 -14.23 -6.49 11.55
C CYS A 40 -15.25 -7.56 11.92
N ASP A 41 -16.23 -7.24 12.76
CA ASP A 41 -17.28 -8.18 13.20
C ASP A 41 -18.09 -8.77 12.03
N TYR A 42 -18.07 -8.09 10.88
CA TYR A 42 -18.70 -8.54 9.64
C TYR A 42 -17.84 -9.52 8.83
N ALA A 43 -16.56 -9.70 9.22
CA ALA A 43 -15.64 -10.52 8.45
C ALA A 43 -15.94 -12.00 8.58
N ASP A 44 -16.00 -12.71 7.45
CA ASP A 44 -16.17 -14.17 7.37
C ASP A 44 -14.85 -14.89 7.07
N ALA A 45 -13.91 -14.18 6.44
CA ALA A 45 -12.59 -14.68 6.15
C ALA A 45 -11.55 -13.54 6.10
N ARG A 46 -10.27 -13.92 6.20
CA ARG A 46 -9.12 -13.03 6.08
C ARG A 46 -8.30 -13.44 4.86
N MET A 47 -7.85 -12.44 4.08
CA MET A 47 -6.92 -12.66 2.98
C MET A 47 -5.60 -11.99 3.27
N SER A 48 -4.51 -12.71 2.99
CA SER A 48 -3.14 -12.25 3.13
C SER A 48 -2.38 -12.46 1.82
N PHE A 49 -1.44 -11.57 1.52
CA PHE A 49 -0.73 -11.51 0.25
C PHE A 49 0.77 -11.56 0.51
N PHE A 50 1.47 -12.42 -0.19
CA PHE A 50 2.88 -12.68 0.05
C PHE A 50 3.69 -12.55 -1.24
N PRO A 51 4.72 -11.71 -1.27
CA PRO A 51 5.66 -11.65 -2.37
C PRO A 51 6.59 -12.90 -2.35
N PRO A 52 7.33 -13.13 -3.43
CA PRO A 52 8.31 -14.22 -3.50
C PRO A 52 9.33 -14.16 -2.36
N GLY A 53 9.61 -15.33 -1.78
CA GLY A 53 10.63 -15.50 -0.74
C GLY A 53 10.21 -15.16 0.68
N GLU A 54 9.03 -14.58 0.90
CA GLU A 54 8.54 -14.29 2.25
C GLU A 54 7.84 -15.51 2.91
N ALA A 55 7.96 -15.61 4.24
CA ALA A 55 7.26 -16.62 5.02
C ALA A 55 5.74 -16.38 4.96
N MET A 56 4.96 -17.44 5.03
CA MET A 56 3.50 -17.42 4.98
C MET A 56 2.92 -17.95 6.31
N PRO A 57 2.84 -17.11 7.35
CA PRO A 57 2.29 -17.51 8.64
C PRO A 57 0.76 -17.54 8.59
N VAL A 58 0.20 -18.56 7.96
CA VAL A 58 -1.25 -18.79 7.83
C VAL A 58 -1.61 -20.17 8.34
N ALA A 59 -2.89 -20.39 8.67
CA ALA A 59 -3.38 -21.67 9.13
C ALA A 59 -3.12 -22.77 8.08
N ALA A 60 -2.88 -23.99 8.53
CA ALA A 60 -2.56 -25.13 7.63
C ALA A 60 -3.70 -25.46 6.65
N ASP A 61 -4.95 -25.18 7.02
CA ASP A 61 -6.16 -25.36 6.22
C ASP A 61 -6.48 -24.14 5.33
N ALA A 62 -5.66 -23.07 5.39
CA ALA A 62 -5.86 -21.92 4.53
C ALA A 62 -5.81 -22.30 3.06
N ARG A 63 -6.72 -21.74 2.28
CA ARG A 63 -6.75 -21.91 0.82
C ARG A 63 -5.74 -20.95 0.18
N VAL A 64 -4.76 -21.48 -0.55
CA VAL A 64 -3.65 -20.71 -1.12
C VAL A 64 -3.64 -20.78 -2.63
N LEU A 65 -3.62 -19.63 -3.29
CA LEU A 65 -3.28 -19.49 -4.69
C LEU A 65 -1.83 -19.03 -4.79
N SER A 66 -0.98 -19.86 -5.39
CA SER A 66 0.41 -19.50 -5.74
C SER A 66 0.55 -19.31 -7.24
N PHE A 67 1.31 -18.30 -7.69
CA PHE A 67 1.58 -18.08 -9.11
C PHE A 67 3.00 -17.55 -9.34
N HIS A 68 3.63 -18.04 -10.40
CA HIS A 68 5.00 -17.68 -10.73
C HIS A 68 5.08 -16.25 -11.27
N LYS A 69 6.19 -15.56 -10.96
CA LYS A 69 6.42 -14.17 -11.39
C LYS A 69 6.39 -13.97 -12.92
N SER A 70 6.60 -15.01 -13.72
CA SER A 70 6.50 -14.94 -15.19
C SER A 70 5.10 -14.54 -15.67
N LEU A 71 4.04 -14.87 -14.92
CA LEU A 71 2.67 -14.46 -15.24
C LEU A 71 2.48 -12.93 -15.23
N LEU A 72 3.33 -12.20 -14.51
CA LEU A 72 3.30 -10.73 -14.51
C LEU A 72 3.67 -10.12 -15.87
N LEU A 73 4.32 -10.89 -16.74
CA LEU A 73 4.65 -10.49 -18.10
C LEU A 73 3.48 -10.66 -19.08
N GLN A 74 2.47 -11.43 -18.68
CA GLN A 74 1.29 -11.71 -19.51
C GLN A 74 0.22 -10.61 -19.35
N PRO A 75 -0.46 -10.23 -20.45
CA PRO A 75 -1.67 -9.43 -20.34
C PRO A 75 -2.78 -10.21 -19.58
N PRO A 76 -3.60 -9.57 -18.73
CA PRO A 76 -3.61 -8.15 -18.41
C PRO A 76 -2.76 -7.77 -17.18
N LEU A 77 -2.02 -8.68 -16.53
CA LEU A 77 -1.21 -8.38 -15.34
C LEU A 77 -0.05 -7.42 -15.66
N ARG A 78 0.49 -7.50 -16.87
CA ARG A 78 1.57 -6.62 -17.32
C ARG A 78 1.16 -5.15 -17.24
N GLY A 79 1.88 -4.38 -16.44
CA GLY A 79 1.67 -2.95 -16.26
C GLY A 79 0.64 -2.55 -15.22
N VAL A 80 -0.22 -3.46 -14.75
CA VAL A 80 -1.21 -3.17 -13.68
C VAL A 80 -0.85 -3.80 -12.34
N PHE A 81 0.10 -4.73 -12.31
CA PHE A 81 0.47 -5.44 -11.07
C PHE A 81 1.03 -4.50 -10.00
N SER A 82 1.73 -3.44 -10.39
CA SER A 82 2.23 -2.41 -9.47
C SER A 82 1.12 -1.69 -8.69
N ASP A 83 -0.11 -1.73 -9.17
CA ASP A 83 -1.26 -1.13 -8.49
C ASP A 83 -1.76 -1.97 -7.30
N TYR A 84 -1.28 -3.21 -7.18
CA TYR A 84 -1.64 -4.13 -6.10
C TYR A 84 -0.66 -4.00 -4.94
N ALA A 85 -0.66 -2.83 -4.29
CA ALA A 85 0.23 -2.47 -3.20
C ALA A 85 0.20 -3.44 -2.02
N PHE A 86 -0.89 -4.18 -1.84
CA PHE A 86 -1.09 -5.08 -0.70
C PHE A 86 -0.13 -6.29 -0.67
N PHE A 87 0.60 -6.59 -1.72
CA PHE A 87 1.73 -7.52 -1.65
C PHE A 87 2.93 -6.99 -0.83
N GLY A 88 2.95 -5.70 -0.52
CA GLY A 88 3.92 -5.10 0.38
C GLY A 88 3.43 -4.92 1.82
N TYR A 89 2.23 -5.38 2.16
CA TYR A 89 1.70 -5.34 3.53
C TYR A 89 2.28 -6.49 4.34
N ARG A 90 2.72 -6.23 5.57
CA ARG A 90 3.54 -7.19 6.33
C ARG A 90 2.92 -7.64 7.64
N TYR A 91 1.94 -6.91 8.17
CA TYR A 91 1.39 -7.19 9.48
C TYR A 91 -0.03 -7.76 9.41
N PRO A 92 -0.42 -8.67 10.31
CA PRO A 92 -1.75 -9.29 10.32
C PRO A 92 -2.90 -8.29 10.30
N ARG A 93 -2.74 -7.13 10.96
CA ARG A 93 -3.74 -6.05 10.98
C ARG A 93 -3.93 -5.34 9.63
N GLU A 94 -3.00 -5.51 8.69
CA GLU A 94 -3.05 -4.98 7.34
C GLU A 94 -3.72 -5.93 6.36
N SER A 95 -4.07 -7.14 6.82
CA SER A 95 -4.76 -8.14 6.02
C SER A 95 -6.14 -7.67 5.60
N LEU A 96 -6.61 -8.18 4.48
CA LEU A 96 -7.95 -7.89 3.99
C LEU A 96 -8.98 -8.76 4.70
N HIS A 97 -9.95 -8.13 5.34
CA HIS A 97 -11.11 -8.80 5.92
C HIS A 97 -12.28 -8.73 4.96
N ILE A 98 -12.84 -9.88 4.62
CA ILE A 98 -13.90 -10.02 3.63
C ILE A 98 -15.19 -10.54 4.27
N SER A 99 -16.32 -9.99 3.82
CA SER A 99 -17.65 -10.43 4.21
C SER A 99 -18.02 -11.76 3.54
N LEU A 100 -19.09 -12.40 4.00
CA LEU A 100 -19.62 -13.64 3.40
C LEU A 100 -19.90 -13.48 1.89
N ARG A 101 -20.43 -12.34 1.46
CA ARG A 101 -20.67 -12.04 0.02
C ARG A 101 -19.38 -11.95 -0.77
N GLU A 102 -18.40 -11.26 -0.23
CA GLU A 102 -17.08 -11.10 -0.87
C GLU A 102 -16.32 -12.42 -0.90
N LYS A 103 -16.42 -13.21 0.18
CA LYS A 103 -15.87 -14.57 0.23
C LYS A 103 -16.43 -15.43 -0.91
N SER A 104 -17.74 -15.38 -1.16
CA SER A 104 -18.37 -16.14 -2.25
C SER A 104 -17.84 -15.72 -3.63
N VAL A 105 -17.46 -14.46 -3.82
CA VAL A 105 -16.79 -13.99 -5.05
C VAL A 105 -15.37 -14.55 -5.13
N VAL A 106 -14.61 -14.47 -4.05
CA VAL A 106 -13.23 -14.97 -3.98
C VAL A 106 -13.20 -16.48 -4.22
N ASP A 107 -14.09 -17.26 -3.57
CA ASP A 107 -14.16 -18.71 -3.75
C ASP A 107 -14.36 -19.08 -5.22
N ARG A 108 -15.32 -18.46 -5.90
CA ARG A 108 -15.54 -18.70 -7.34
C ARG A 108 -14.31 -18.35 -8.20
N LEU A 109 -13.57 -17.31 -7.84
CA LEU A 109 -12.37 -16.93 -8.59
C LEU A 109 -11.22 -17.91 -8.33
N PHE A 110 -11.07 -18.41 -7.11
CA PHE A 110 -10.13 -19.50 -6.80
C PHE A 110 -10.47 -20.76 -7.59
N ASP A 111 -11.76 -21.15 -7.64
CA ASP A 111 -12.24 -22.30 -8.41
C ASP A 111 -12.01 -22.11 -9.90
N ALA A 112 -12.25 -20.91 -10.43
CA ALA A 112 -12.01 -20.59 -11.83
C ALA A 112 -10.54 -20.68 -12.22
N VAL A 113 -9.62 -20.28 -11.30
CA VAL A 113 -8.18 -20.46 -11.49
C VAL A 113 -7.83 -21.95 -11.46
N ALA A 114 -8.32 -22.67 -10.45
CA ALA A 114 -8.08 -24.12 -10.32
C ALA A 114 -8.55 -24.92 -11.54
N GLY A 115 -9.73 -24.59 -12.07
CA GLY A 115 -10.27 -25.20 -13.31
C GLY A 115 -9.34 -24.96 -14.52
N SER A 116 -8.81 -23.73 -14.68
CA SER A 116 -7.87 -23.45 -15.78
C SER A 116 -6.55 -24.21 -15.67
N LEU A 117 -6.13 -24.57 -14.47
CA LEU A 117 -4.92 -25.38 -14.26
C LEU A 117 -5.14 -26.85 -14.62
N SER A 118 -6.38 -27.32 -14.54
CA SER A 118 -6.76 -28.70 -14.90
C SER A 118 -6.93 -28.87 -16.41
N ASP A 119 -7.36 -27.82 -17.12
CA ASP A 119 -7.70 -27.84 -18.56
C ASP A 119 -6.50 -27.60 -19.50
N ASN A 120 -5.28 -27.76 -19.03
CA ASN A 120 -3.98 -27.35 -19.58
C ASN A 120 -3.79 -27.72 -21.07
N THR A 121 -4.11 -26.80 -21.99
CA THR A 121 -3.89 -26.94 -23.44
C THR A 121 -3.27 -25.66 -24.05
N GLY A 122 -1.94 -25.54 -23.98
CA GLY A 122 -1.15 -24.64 -24.85
C GLY A 122 -0.89 -23.21 -24.34
N ASP A 123 -0.12 -22.42 -25.11
CA ASP A 123 0.35 -21.04 -24.83
C ASP A 123 -0.75 -20.02 -24.53
N SER A 124 -1.97 -20.25 -24.99
CA SER A 124 -3.15 -19.43 -24.67
C SER A 124 -3.57 -19.53 -23.19
N SER A 125 -3.10 -20.56 -22.48
CA SER A 125 -3.44 -20.84 -21.07
C SER A 125 -2.88 -19.79 -20.12
N ASP A 126 -1.65 -19.32 -20.30
CA ASP A 126 -1.00 -18.37 -19.38
C ASP A 126 -1.68 -16.99 -19.39
N SER A 127 -2.10 -16.51 -20.57
CA SER A 127 -2.83 -15.24 -20.67
C SER A 127 -4.21 -15.32 -20.06
N LEU A 128 -4.92 -16.43 -20.23
CA LEU A 128 -6.23 -16.66 -19.61
C LEU A 128 -6.08 -16.77 -18.09
N LEU A 129 -5.06 -17.49 -17.60
CA LEU A 129 -4.74 -17.63 -16.20
C LEU A 129 -4.39 -16.27 -15.57
N ALA A 130 -3.53 -15.48 -16.24
CA ALA A 130 -3.21 -14.13 -15.84
C ALA A 130 -4.46 -13.24 -15.76
N GLY A 131 -5.40 -13.39 -16.69
CA GLY A 131 -6.69 -12.71 -16.68
C GLY A 131 -7.53 -13.03 -15.45
N LYS A 132 -7.64 -14.30 -15.08
CA LYS A 132 -8.39 -14.74 -13.90
C LYS A 132 -7.73 -14.27 -12.59
N ILE A 133 -6.39 -14.34 -12.50
CA ILE A 133 -5.63 -13.83 -11.37
C ILE A 133 -5.83 -12.31 -11.25
N ASN A 134 -5.73 -11.57 -12.36
CA ASN A 134 -5.97 -10.13 -12.37
C ASN A 134 -7.38 -9.78 -11.86
N LEU A 135 -8.39 -10.53 -12.27
CA LEU A 135 -9.76 -10.32 -11.80
C LEU A 135 -9.89 -10.54 -10.28
N LEU A 136 -9.22 -11.55 -9.72
CA LEU A 136 -9.15 -11.77 -8.28
C LEU A 136 -8.49 -10.58 -7.58
N LEU A 137 -7.31 -10.16 -8.03
CA LEU A 137 -6.55 -9.07 -7.42
C LEU A 137 -7.29 -7.71 -7.52
N ALA A 138 -7.98 -7.46 -8.64
CA ALA A 138 -8.81 -6.27 -8.82
C ALA A 138 -9.99 -6.24 -7.84
N ASN A 139 -10.63 -7.38 -7.57
CA ASN A 139 -11.66 -7.47 -6.53
C ASN A 139 -11.07 -7.24 -5.13
N CYS A 140 -9.90 -7.82 -4.82
CA CYS A 140 -9.23 -7.59 -3.54
C CYS A 140 -8.90 -6.10 -3.34
N ARG A 141 -8.41 -5.39 -4.39
CA ARG A 141 -8.19 -3.94 -4.34
C ARG A 141 -9.47 -3.18 -4.01
N ARG A 142 -10.59 -3.52 -4.62
CA ARG A 142 -11.90 -2.91 -4.32
C ARG A 142 -12.33 -3.17 -2.87
N PHE A 143 -12.10 -4.39 -2.37
CA PHE A 143 -12.43 -4.74 -0.99
C PHE A 143 -11.54 -4.00 0.03
N TYR A 144 -10.26 -3.76 -0.27
CA TYR A 144 -9.41 -2.88 0.53
C TYR A 144 -9.92 -1.43 0.56
N GLN A 145 -10.36 -0.89 -0.58
CA GLN A 145 -10.97 0.46 -0.61
C GLN A 145 -12.19 0.54 0.31
N ARG A 146 -13.09 -0.45 0.27
CA ARG A 146 -14.21 -0.55 1.22
C ARG A 146 -13.70 -0.65 2.67
N GLN A 147 -12.67 -1.46 2.93
CA GLN A 147 -12.12 -1.60 4.28
C GLN A 147 -11.56 -0.28 4.81
N PHE A 148 -10.87 0.50 4.00
CA PHE A 148 -10.41 1.83 4.38
C PHE A 148 -11.57 2.79 4.70
N ILE A 149 -12.68 2.72 3.95
CA ILE A 149 -13.89 3.52 4.25
C ILE A 149 -14.46 3.11 5.62
N LEU A 150 -14.60 1.80 5.87
CA LEU A 150 -15.14 1.31 7.14
C LEU A 150 -14.21 1.60 8.35
N HIS A 151 -12.92 1.81 8.09
CA HIS A 151 -11.92 2.12 9.10
C HIS A 151 -11.46 3.58 9.01
N GLU A 152 -12.34 4.50 8.63
CA GLU A 152 -12.02 5.92 8.43
C GLU A 152 -11.36 6.55 9.66
N ASP A 153 -11.85 6.25 10.86
CA ASP A 153 -11.28 6.76 12.12
C ASP A 153 -9.82 6.32 12.30
N TYR A 154 -9.49 5.07 12.02
CA TYR A 154 -8.11 4.57 12.06
C TYR A 154 -7.24 5.19 10.98
N CYS A 155 -7.77 5.35 9.78
CA CYS A 155 -7.07 6.02 8.69
C CYS A 155 -6.77 7.48 9.05
N ALA A 156 -7.74 8.21 9.61
CA ALA A 156 -7.56 9.58 10.08
C ALA A 156 -6.50 9.67 11.20
N MET A 157 -6.50 8.74 12.16
CA MET A 157 -5.48 8.66 13.20
C MET A 157 -4.09 8.44 12.60
N TYR A 158 -3.93 7.52 11.64
CA TYR A 158 -2.65 7.25 10.98
C TYR A 158 -2.15 8.48 10.22
N VAL A 159 -3.04 9.19 9.51
CA VAL A 159 -2.69 10.45 8.82
C VAL A 159 -2.24 11.51 9.83
N ALA A 160 -2.99 11.71 10.92
CA ALA A 160 -2.66 12.70 11.95
C ALA A 160 -1.29 12.43 12.61
N GLU A 161 -0.97 11.18 12.95
CA GLU A 161 0.34 10.83 13.50
C GLU A 161 1.47 10.97 12.45
N THR A 162 1.16 10.66 11.19
CA THR A 162 2.10 10.91 10.07
C THR A 162 2.37 12.40 9.92
N GLU A 163 1.36 13.27 10.03
CA GLU A 163 1.52 14.72 10.00
C GLU A 163 2.48 15.20 11.09
N LYS A 164 2.27 14.78 12.34
CA LYS A 164 3.14 15.17 13.47
C LYS A 164 4.59 14.75 13.25
N THR A 165 4.80 13.55 12.72
CA THR A 165 6.14 13.03 12.45
C THR A 165 6.83 13.80 11.33
N VAL A 166 6.10 14.11 10.25
CA VAL A 166 6.61 14.89 9.11
C VAL A 166 6.89 16.35 9.52
N ASP A 167 6.00 16.97 10.30
CA ASP A 167 6.17 18.34 10.78
C ASP A 167 7.41 18.45 11.68
N ARG A 168 7.63 17.47 12.57
CA ARG A 168 8.83 17.40 13.42
C ARG A 168 10.09 17.27 12.58
N PHE A 169 10.11 16.39 11.58
CA PHE A 169 11.24 16.22 10.68
C PHE A 169 11.65 17.56 10.02
N TYR A 170 10.70 18.32 9.54
CA TYR A 170 10.99 19.63 8.95
C TYR A 170 11.37 20.70 9.98
N ALA A 171 10.80 20.66 11.18
CA ALA A 171 11.17 21.56 12.26
C ALA A 171 12.62 21.34 12.75
N GLU A 172 13.14 20.12 12.60
CA GLU A 172 14.54 19.76 12.91
C GLU A 172 15.54 20.19 11.82
N GLY A 173 15.09 20.85 10.75
CA GLY A 173 15.96 21.45 9.75
C GLY A 173 16.33 20.54 8.56
N HIS A 174 15.51 19.54 8.25
CA HIS A 174 15.72 18.63 7.10
C HIS A 174 15.01 19.09 5.81
N GLY A 175 15.02 20.39 5.55
CA GLY A 175 14.17 21.02 4.53
C GLY A 175 14.41 20.66 3.07
N CYS A 176 15.53 20.03 2.72
CA CYS A 176 15.79 19.59 1.34
C CYS A 176 15.37 18.17 1.07
N ASP A 177 15.16 17.38 2.12
CA ASP A 177 14.86 15.98 2.01
C ASP A 177 13.36 15.72 2.18
N VAL A 178 12.86 14.71 1.48
CA VAL A 178 11.56 14.15 1.78
C VAL A 178 11.76 13.14 2.92
N PRO A 179 11.03 13.26 4.04
CA PRO A 179 11.18 12.32 5.14
C PRO A 179 10.96 10.89 4.63
N PRO A 180 11.80 9.92 5.03
CA PRO A 180 11.55 8.54 4.69
C PRO A 180 10.24 8.08 5.35
N ILE A 181 9.35 7.49 4.56
CA ILE A 181 8.05 6.99 5.04
C ILE A 181 8.18 5.97 6.17
N GLY A 182 9.34 5.31 6.25
CA GLY A 182 9.67 4.39 7.34
C GLY A 182 9.71 5.04 8.73
N LEU A 183 9.87 6.36 8.85
CA LEU A 183 9.81 7.05 10.13
C LEU A 183 8.40 6.97 10.74
N PRO A 184 7.34 7.52 10.10
CA PRO A 184 6.00 7.39 10.64
C PRO A 184 5.49 5.94 10.63
N ALA A 185 5.86 5.12 9.64
CA ALA A 185 5.43 3.73 9.56
C ALA A 185 5.90 2.91 10.77
N ARG A 186 7.16 3.06 11.19
CA ARG A 186 7.71 2.43 12.40
C ARG A 186 7.01 2.89 13.67
N ALA A 187 6.78 4.20 13.80
CA ALA A 187 6.09 4.76 14.97
C ALA A 187 4.66 4.22 15.10
N LEU A 188 3.99 4.00 13.99
CA LEU A 188 2.63 3.44 13.92
C LEU A 188 2.62 1.90 13.95
N GLY A 189 3.79 1.25 13.78
CA GLY A 189 3.95 -0.20 13.70
C GLY A 189 3.23 -0.79 12.49
N VAL A 190 3.21 -0.11 11.35
CA VAL A 190 2.65 -0.56 10.08
C VAL A 190 3.73 -0.64 9.00
N SER A 191 3.46 -1.36 7.91
CA SER A 191 4.35 -1.38 6.75
C SER A 191 4.32 -0.03 6.01
N GLU A 192 5.44 0.31 5.39
CA GLU A 192 5.58 1.54 4.59
C GLU A 192 4.55 1.59 3.46
N THR A 193 4.34 0.45 2.81
CA THR A 193 3.39 0.32 1.70
C THR A 193 1.94 0.48 2.17
N TYR A 194 1.59 -0.05 3.36
CA TYR A 194 0.27 0.13 3.94
C TYR A 194 0.03 1.61 4.29
N LEU A 195 0.99 2.25 4.97
CA LEU A 195 0.89 3.67 5.30
C LEU A 195 0.77 4.55 4.04
N ALA A 196 1.55 4.26 2.99
CA ALA A 196 1.43 4.96 1.71
C ALA A 196 0.02 4.83 1.11
N SER A 197 -0.59 3.64 1.22
CA SER A 197 -1.95 3.38 0.75
C SER A 197 -3.00 4.14 1.57
N VAL A 198 -2.85 4.18 2.90
CA VAL A 198 -3.71 4.97 3.80
C VAL A 198 -3.62 6.46 3.50
N VAL A 199 -2.40 7.01 3.38
CA VAL A 199 -2.19 8.43 3.05
C VAL A 199 -2.82 8.75 1.69
N ARG A 200 -2.60 7.91 0.67
CA ARG A 200 -3.19 8.11 -0.66
C ARG A 200 -4.71 8.03 -0.64
N PHE A 201 -5.27 7.08 0.09
CA PHE A 201 -6.72 6.94 0.24
C PHE A 201 -7.34 8.16 0.92
N SER A 202 -6.79 8.58 2.06
CA SER A 202 -7.36 9.67 2.88
C SER A 202 -7.14 11.06 2.29
N THR A 203 -6.04 11.28 1.56
CA THR A 203 -5.65 12.61 1.07
C THR A 203 -5.70 12.78 -0.45
N GLY A 204 -5.85 11.69 -1.19
CA GLY A 204 -5.75 11.65 -2.65
C GLY A 204 -4.33 11.85 -3.18
N ARG A 205 -3.30 11.93 -2.30
CA ARG A 205 -1.91 12.27 -2.64
C ARG A 205 -0.94 11.15 -2.32
N THR A 206 0.16 11.10 -3.06
CA THR A 206 1.31 10.27 -2.68
C THR A 206 1.93 10.79 -1.38
N PHE A 207 2.65 9.94 -0.65
CA PHE A 207 3.35 10.36 0.56
C PHE A 207 4.34 11.52 0.30
N ARG A 208 5.03 11.52 -0.85
CA ARG A 208 5.93 12.61 -1.24
C ARG A 208 5.19 13.95 -1.37
N GLU A 209 4.07 13.99 -2.10
CA GLU A 209 3.25 15.19 -2.27
C GLU A 209 2.67 15.67 -0.94
N PHE A 210 2.22 14.73 -0.11
CA PHE A 210 1.75 14.99 1.24
C PHE A 210 2.84 15.66 2.08
N ALA A 211 4.06 15.09 2.11
CA ALA A 211 5.19 15.65 2.86
C ALA A 211 5.60 17.04 2.37
N GLN A 212 5.62 17.27 1.06
CA GLN A 212 5.91 18.59 0.48
C GLN A 212 4.87 19.66 0.89
N LEU A 213 3.59 19.29 0.97
CA LEU A 213 2.55 20.20 1.44
C LEU A 213 2.70 20.51 2.94
N ARG A 214 3.11 19.56 3.75
CA ARG A 214 3.42 19.78 5.18
C ARG A 214 4.63 20.72 5.32
N GLN A 215 5.69 20.51 4.54
CA GLN A 215 6.85 21.40 4.48
C GLN A 215 6.44 22.83 4.14
N LEU A 216 5.60 23.01 3.11
CA LEU A 216 5.08 24.32 2.74
C LEU A 216 4.29 24.96 3.89
N ARG A 217 3.49 24.17 4.62
CA ARG A 217 2.73 24.66 5.76
C ARG A 217 3.65 25.19 6.86
N VAL A 218 4.69 24.43 7.23
CA VAL A 218 5.69 24.88 8.22
C VAL A 218 6.39 26.17 7.73
N ALA A 219 6.79 26.22 6.46
CA ALA A 219 7.38 27.42 5.87
C ALA A 219 6.45 28.64 5.94
N LYS A 220 5.16 28.46 5.60
CA LYS A 220 4.16 29.54 5.70
C LYS A 220 3.98 30.03 7.12
N MET A 221 3.92 29.13 8.11
CA MET A 221 3.83 29.52 9.52
C MET A 221 5.01 30.39 9.93
N LEU A 222 6.24 29.98 9.62
CA LEU A 222 7.44 30.77 9.95
C LEU A 222 7.47 32.13 9.25
N LEU A 223 7.01 32.19 7.99
CA LEU A 223 6.92 33.44 7.24
C LEU A 223 5.92 34.45 7.83
N VAL A 224 4.87 33.94 8.47
CA VAL A 224 3.76 34.75 9.02
C VAL A 224 4.01 35.11 10.47
N ASP A 225 4.43 34.14 11.26
CA ASP A 225 4.51 34.27 12.72
C ASP A 225 5.83 34.89 13.19
N THR A 226 6.78 35.12 12.24
CA THR A 226 8.09 35.70 12.58
C THR A 226 8.53 36.76 11.57
N ASP A 227 9.23 37.78 12.08
CA ASP A 227 9.90 38.81 11.24
C ASP A 227 11.28 38.39 10.72
N ARG A 228 11.66 37.13 10.89
CA ARG A 228 12.94 36.59 10.47
C ARG A 228 13.12 36.75 8.95
N PRO A 229 14.35 37.12 8.50
CA PRO A 229 14.66 37.15 7.07
C PRO A 229 14.34 35.82 6.39
N VAL A 230 13.88 35.88 5.13
CA VAL A 230 13.56 34.66 4.34
C VAL A 230 14.77 33.73 4.27
N ALA A 231 15.98 34.27 4.17
CA ALA A 231 17.24 33.51 4.16
C ALA A 231 17.44 32.71 5.47
N ASP A 232 17.07 33.29 6.62
CA ASP A 232 17.22 32.62 7.92
C ASP A 232 16.15 31.54 8.11
N ILE A 233 14.95 31.76 7.60
CA ILE A 233 13.90 30.75 7.56
C ILE A 233 14.34 29.60 6.65
N ALA A 234 14.87 29.89 5.46
CA ALA A 234 15.39 28.87 4.55
C ALA A 234 16.44 27.99 5.24
N ARG A 235 17.42 28.65 5.93
CA ARG A 235 18.47 27.94 6.68
C ARG A 235 17.90 27.10 7.83
N SER A 236 16.97 27.64 8.61
CA SER A 236 16.36 26.90 9.72
C SER A 236 15.52 25.70 9.27
N LEU A 237 15.00 25.74 8.06
CA LEU A 237 14.31 24.61 7.43
C LEU A 237 15.27 23.62 6.73
N GLY A 238 16.61 23.90 6.74
CA GLY A 238 17.63 23.02 6.16
C GLY A 238 17.81 23.18 4.65
N PHE A 239 17.32 24.26 4.04
CA PHE A 239 17.60 24.53 2.63
C PHE A 239 19.05 25.02 2.43
N PRO A 240 19.77 24.56 1.37
CA PRO A 240 21.15 24.93 1.11
C PRO A 240 21.32 26.44 0.82
N SER A 241 20.28 27.06 0.25
CA SER A 241 20.28 28.51 -0.03
C SER A 241 18.85 29.06 -0.03
N ALA A 242 18.75 30.41 0.11
CA ALA A 242 17.48 31.11 -0.01
C ALA A 242 16.83 30.90 -1.40
N GLU A 243 17.66 30.81 -2.46
CA GLU A 243 17.16 30.57 -3.82
C GLU A 243 16.52 29.18 -3.96
N CYS A 244 17.10 28.15 -3.34
CA CYS A 244 16.52 26.80 -3.32
C CYS A 244 15.16 26.80 -2.61
N PHE A 245 15.06 27.51 -1.48
CA PHE A 245 13.80 27.68 -0.76
C PHE A 245 12.76 28.45 -1.59
N GLU A 246 13.14 29.56 -2.22
CA GLU A 246 12.24 30.34 -3.08
C GLU A 246 11.73 29.53 -4.28
N LYS A 247 12.60 28.71 -4.91
CA LYS A 247 12.20 27.80 -5.99
C LYS A 247 11.18 26.75 -5.51
N PHE A 248 11.46 26.12 -4.38
CA PHE A 248 10.54 25.17 -3.74
C PHE A 248 9.21 25.83 -3.44
N PHE A 249 9.24 26.97 -2.74
CA PHE A 249 8.04 27.68 -2.31
C PHE A 249 7.18 28.08 -3.52
N ARG A 250 7.80 28.62 -4.58
CA ARG A 250 7.10 29.00 -5.82
C ARG A 250 6.51 27.79 -6.53
N LEU A 251 7.23 26.66 -6.56
CA LEU A 251 6.75 25.42 -7.20
C LEU A 251 5.50 24.87 -6.51
N VAL A 252 5.45 24.92 -5.17
CA VAL A 252 4.37 24.28 -4.40
C VAL A 252 3.25 25.28 -4.06
N ALA A 253 3.57 26.56 -3.83
CA ALA A 253 2.60 27.60 -3.44
C ALA A 253 2.10 28.46 -4.61
N GLY A 254 2.79 28.44 -5.75
CA GLY A 254 2.46 29.28 -6.92
C GLY A 254 2.95 30.73 -6.82
N SER A 255 3.57 31.16 -5.70
CA SER A 255 4.11 32.50 -5.47
C SER A 255 5.46 32.42 -4.76
N SER A 256 6.25 33.52 -4.77
CA SER A 256 7.50 33.53 -3.99
C SER A 256 7.21 33.65 -2.49
N ALA A 257 8.15 33.18 -1.65
CA ALA A 257 8.05 33.33 -0.19
C ALA A 257 8.05 34.80 0.24
N SER A 258 8.83 35.60 -0.46
CA SER A 258 8.93 37.07 -0.26
C SER A 258 7.60 37.76 -0.59
N ASP A 259 6.96 37.41 -1.72
CA ASP A 259 5.64 37.95 -2.08
C ASP A 259 4.59 37.50 -1.10
N PHE A 260 4.59 36.21 -0.73
CA PHE A 260 3.65 35.65 0.25
C PHE A 260 3.66 36.42 1.58
N ARG A 261 4.88 36.79 2.08
CA ARG A 261 5.01 37.60 3.28
C ARG A 261 4.42 39.00 3.07
N ARG A 262 4.71 39.64 1.92
CA ARG A 262 4.26 41.02 1.63
C ARG A 262 2.73 41.13 1.54
N PHE A 263 2.05 40.14 1.00
CA PHE A 263 0.58 40.18 0.84
C PHE A 263 -0.19 39.88 2.12
N ARG A 264 0.48 39.61 3.23
CA ARG A 264 -0.14 39.35 4.53
C ARG A 264 -0.03 40.50 5.54
N CYS A 265 0.63 41.62 5.16
CA CYS A 265 0.64 42.86 5.93
C CYS A 265 -0.58 43.72 5.57
#